data_c8b0e3b4994d74d27451263e163c7a15
#
_entry.id   c8b0e3b4994d74d27451263e163c7a15
#
_cell.length_a   1.000
_cell.length_b   1.000
_cell.length_c   1.000
_cell.angle_alpha   90.00
_cell.angle_beta   90.00
_cell.angle_gamma   90.00
#
_symmetry.space_group_name_H-M   'P 1'
#
loop_
_entity.id
_entity.type
_entity.pdbx_description
1 polymer ?
#
loop_
_entity_poly.entity_id
_entity_poly.type
_entity_poly.pdbx_seq_one_letter_code
_entity_poly.pdbx_strand_id
1 'polypeptide(L)'
;FRHSRTPGNYVILSGDVHYSFVYEVLIRHRNGGPKIWQITSSGIKNQFPPRLLEWFDRLNRWLYSPRSPLNWFTRRRTMQVVPHIPEHAEAGERLWNSAGIGQVFFNDHGQPEAIYQHNADGKPRTRMLAPD
;
A
#
# COMPACT_ATOMS: atom_id res chain seq x y z
N PHE A 1 -13.01 11.56 -6.37
CA PHE A 1 -11.71 11.92 -5.74
C PHE A 1 -11.04 13.17 -6.35
N ARG A 2 -11.37 13.55 -7.58
CA ARG A 2 -10.74 14.71 -8.26
C ARG A 2 -11.47 16.03 -8.09
N HIS A 3 -12.64 16.04 -7.46
CA HIS A 3 -13.46 17.23 -7.32
C HIS A 3 -12.84 18.22 -6.32
N SER A 4 -12.89 19.52 -6.63
CA SER A 4 -12.36 20.58 -5.75
C SER A 4 -13.02 20.64 -4.37
N ARG A 5 -14.22 20.09 -4.25
CA ARG A 5 -15.02 20.01 -3.02
C ARG A 5 -14.88 18.67 -2.28
N THR A 6 -13.94 17.79 -2.67
CA THR A 6 -13.73 16.54 -1.96
C THR A 6 -13.18 16.85 -0.57
N PRO A 7 -13.96 16.63 0.49
CA PRO A 7 -13.53 16.96 1.85
C PRO A 7 -12.66 15.82 2.38
N GLY A 8 -11.45 16.15 2.76
CA GLY A 8 -10.61 15.26 3.58
C GLY A 8 -9.87 14.15 2.83
N ASN A 9 -9.25 13.29 3.62
CA ASN A 9 -8.47 12.16 3.18
C ASN A 9 -9.34 10.91 3.04
N TYR A 10 -8.91 9.98 2.19
CA TYR A 10 -9.58 8.69 2.02
C TYR A 10 -8.67 7.57 2.51
N VAL A 11 -9.22 6.69 3.30
CA VAL A 11 -8.57 5.44 3.69
C VAL A 11 -9.41 4.28 3.18
N ILE A 12 -8.83 3.49 2.29
CA ILE A 12 -9.45 2.29 1.71
C ILE A 12 -8.85 1.10 2.43
N LEU A 13 -9.66 0.44 3.24
CA LEU A 13 -9.29 -0.81 3.88
C LEU A 13 -9.74 -1.97 2.99
N SER A 14 -8.84 -2.88 2.71
CA SER A 14 -9.14 -4.08 1.94
C SER A 14 -8.51 -5.32 2.59
N GLY A 15 -9.05 -6.48 2.26
CA GLY A 15 -8.58 -7.77 2.75
C GLY A 15 -8.77 -8.85 1.70
N ASP A 16 -8.70 -10.11 2.14
CA ASP A 16 -8.93 -11.31 1.31
C ASP A 16 -7.95 -11.46 0.14
N VAL A 17 -6.76 -10.90 0.29
CA VAL A 17 -5.61 -11.12 -0.60
C VAL A 17 -4.52 -11.88 0.15
N HIS A 18 -3.66 -12.55 -0.59
CA HIS A 18 -2.61 -13.40 -0.02
C HIS A 18 -1.38 -12.64 0.49
N TYR A 19 -1.39 -11.32 0.47
CA TYR A 19 -0.28 -10.45 0.89
C TYR A 19 -0.80 -9.12 1.43
N SER A 20 0.00 -8.49 2.28
CA SER A 20 -0.30 -7.18 2.87
C SER A 20 0.54 -6.10 2.22
N PHE A 21 -0.05 -4.92 2.03
CA PHE A 21 0.65 -3.76 1.49
C PHE A 21 -0.01 -2.45 1.91
N VAL A 22 0.78 -1.37 1.83
CA VAL A 22 0.30 -0.01 2.05
C VAL A 22 0.73 0.86 0.88
N TYR A 23 -0.23 1.48 0.22
CA TYR A 23 -0.01 2.44 -0.85
C TYR A 23 -0.61 3.79 -0.51
N GLU A 24 0.14 4.85 -0.74
CA GLU A 24 -0.35 6.22 -0.76
C GLU A 24 -0.49 6.67 -2.20
N VAL A 25 -1.66 7.21 -2.56
CA VAL A 25 -1.92 7.76 -3.89
C VAL A 25 -1.98 9.27 -3.79
N LEU A 26 -1.02 9.91 -4.43
CA LEU A 26 -0.92 11.36 -4.54
C LEU A 26 -1.48 11.83 -5.87
N ILE A 27 -2.24 12.91 -5.86
CA ILE A 27 -2.72 13.57 -7.07
C ILE A 27 -1.68 14.61 -7.48
N ARG A 28 -1.02 14.39 -8.62
CA ARG A 28 -0.04 15.31 -9.18
C ARG A 28 -0.71 16.65 -9.55
N HIS A 29 0.06 17.71 -9.48
CA HIS A 29 -0.36 19.08 -9.87
C HIS A 29 -1.45 19.70 -8.97
N ARG A 30 -1.65 19.18 -7.76
CA ARG A 30 -2.56 19.76 -6.80
C ARG A 30 -1.88 19.85 -5.43
N ASN A 31 -1.42 21.05 -5.09
CA ASN A 31 -0.94 21.33 -3.74
C ASN A 31 -2.16 21.33 -2.79
N GLY A 32 -2.12 20.45 -1.78
CA GLY A 32 -3.19 20.37 -0.77
C GLY A 32 -4.42 19.55 -1.19
N GLY A 33 -4.32 18.65 -2.15
CA GLY A 33 -5.38 17.68 -2.48
C GLY A 33 -5.53 16.60 -1.42
N PRO A 34 -6.65 15.84 -1.44
CA PRO A 34 -6.87 14.74 -0.52
C PRO A 34 -5.82 13.66 -0.72
N LYS A 35 -5.30 13.13 0.37
CA LYS A 35 -4.46 11.93 0.37
C LYS A 35 -5.36 10.70 0.34
N ILE A 36 -5.03 9.73 -0.47
CA ILE A 36 -5.74 8.47 -0.58
C ILE A 36 -4.80 7.36 -0.14
N TRP A 37 -5.20 6.63 0.88
CA TRP A 37 -4.46 5.50 1.41
C TRP A 37 -5.17 4.21 1.03
N GLN A 38 -4.43 3.25 0.51
CA GLN A 38 -4.91 1.87 0.36
C GLN A 38 -4.11 0.98 1.30
N ILE A 39 -4.80 0.39 2.26
CA ILE A 39 -4.23 -0.48 3.28
C ILE A 39 -4.86 -1.85 3.08
N THR A 40 -4.05 -2.83 2.76
CA THR A 40 -4.49 -4.20 2.52
C THR A 40 -3.82 -5.11 3.52
N SER A 41 -4.60 -5.92 4.23
CA SER A 41 -4.11 -6.93 5.16
C SER A 41 -4.49 -8.32 4.67
N SER A 42 -3.51 -9.22 4.64
CA SER A 42 -3.72 -10.63 4.29
C SER A 42 -4.57 -11.34 5.34
N GLY A 43 -5.40 -12.28 4.91
CA GLY A 43 -6.18 -13.13 5.81
C GLY A 43 -5.32 -14.12 6.60
N ILE A 44 -5.89 -14.65 7.71
CA ILE A 44 -5.16 -15.46 8.71
C ILE A 44 -4.65 -16.80 8.16
N LYS A 45 -5.25 -17.32 7.08
CA LYS A 45 -4.93 -18.65 6.53
C LYS A 45 -4.26 -18.64 5.16
N ASN A 46 -3.96 -17.47 4.62
CA ASN A 46 -3.50 -17.36 3.23
C ASN A 46 -2.01 -17.06 3.17
N GLN A 47 -1.22 -18.07 2.84
CA GLN A 47 0.18 -17.88 2.44
C GLN A 47 0.29 -18.05 0.93
N PHE A 48 0.90 -17.08 0.28
CA PHE A 48 1.15 -17.13 -1.15
C PHE A 48 2.51 -17.80 -1.43
N PRO A 49 2.64 -18.64 -2.48
CA PRO A 49 3.92 -19.21 -2.84
C PRO A 49 4.96 -18.12 -3.10
N PRO A 50 6.15 -18.14 -2.44
CA PRO A 50 7.12 -17.05 -2.51
C PRO A 50 7.57 -16.71 -3.94
N ARG A 51 7.79 -17.74 -4.78
CA ARG A 51 8.22 -17.57 -6.18
C ARG A 51 7.19 -16.81 -7.04
N LEU A 52 5.91 -17.05 -6.82
CA LEU A 52 4.84 -16.33 -7.51
C LEU A 52 4.74 -14.88 -7.03
N LEU A 53 4.97 -14.65 -5.73
CA LEU A 53 4.99 -13.30 -5.17
C LEU A 53 6.09 -12.44 -5.79
N GLU A 54 7.31 -12.97 -5.92
CA GLU A 54 8.42 -12.28 -6.59
C GLU A 54 8.08 -11.93 -8.04
N TRP A 55 7.44 -12.85 -8.76
CA TRP A 55 7.04 -12.61 -10.14
C TRP A 55 5.98 -11.51 -10.24
N PHE A 56 4.98 -11.54 -9.36
CA PHE A 56 3.96 -10.49 -9.28
C PHE A 56 4.56 -9.15 -8.87
N ASP A 57 5.51 -9.12 -7.95
CA ASP A 57 6.18 -7.88 -7.54
C ASP A 57 7.02 -7.29 -8.68
N ARG A 58 7.73 -8.13 -9.45
CA ARG A 58 8.45 -7.71 -10.66
C ARG A 58 7.50 -7.18 -11.73
N LEU A 59 6.39 -7.87 -11.97
CA LEU A 59 5.36 -7.45 -12.92
C LEU A 59 4.74 -6.13 -12.47
N ASN A 60 4.42 -5.99 -11.19
CA ASN A 60 3.87 -4.78 -10.61
C ASN A 60 4.84 -3.60 -10.74
N ARG A 61 6.12 -3.80 -10.44
CA ARG A 61 7.16 -2.77 -10.67
C ARG A 61 7.23 -2.33 -12.12
N TRP A 62 7.17 -3.28 -13.06
CA TRP A 62 7.21 -2.97 -14.49
C TRP A 62 5.96 -2.20 -14.93
N LEU A 63 4.77 -2.65 -14.51
CA LEU A 63 3.49 -2.01 -14.86
C LEU A 63 3.34 -0.61 -14.27
N TYR A 64 3.87 -0.37 -13.05
CA TYR A 64 3.80 0.92 -12.36
C TYR A 64 5.03 1.80 -12.58
N SER A 65 6.00 1.33 -13.35
CA SER A 65 7.16 2.12 -13.76
C SER A 65 6.72 3.37 -14.57
N PRO A 66 7.41 4.51 -14.41
CA PRO A 66 7.17 5.69 -15.26
C PRO A 66 7.30 5.42 -16.76
N ARG A 67 8.06 4.39 -17.14
CA ARG A 67 8.29 3.94 -18.53
C ARG A 67 7.30 2.88 -19.00
N SER A 68 6.32 2.50 -18.18
CA SER A 68 5.33 1.49 -18.56
C SER A 68 4.47 1.96 -19.74
N PRO A 69 4.21 1.11 -20.74
CA PRO A 69 3.31 1.42 -21.85
C PRO A 69 1.88 1.72 -21.36
N LEU A 70 1.47 1.19 -20.21
CA LEU A 70 0.18 1.50 -19.61
C LEU A 70 0.04 2.99 -19.23
N ASN A 71 1.14 3.70 -18.96
CA ASN A 71 1.09 5.14 -18.71
C ASN A 71 0.71 5.94 -19.97
N TRP A 72 0.90 5.36 -21.15
CA TRP A 72 0.53 5.99 -22.41
C TRP A 72 -0.97 5.85 -22.70
N PHE A 73 -1.55 4.70 -22.35
CA PHE A 73 -2.99 4.41 -22.58
C PHE A 73 -3.88 4.88 -21.40
N THR A 74 -3.34 5.09 -20.21
CA THR A 74 -4.12 5.47 -19.04
C THR A 74 -3.79 6.89 -18.60
N ARG A 75 -4.80 7.61 -18.08
CA ARG A 75 -4.62 8.96 -17.48
C ARG A 75 -3.82 8.93 -16.14
N ARG A 76 -2.97 7.93 -15.92
CA ARG A 76 -2.11 7.80 -14.72
C ARG A 76 -1.08 8.90 -14.56
N ARG A 77 -0.87 9.73 -15.59
CA ARG A 77 0.02 10.92 -15.52
C ARG A 77 -0.34 11.88 -14.38
N THR A 78 -1.59 11.84 -13.90
CA THR A 78 -2.08 12.74 -12.84
C THR A 78 -2.04 12.13 -11.44
N MET A 79 -1.71 10.85 -11.31
CA MET A 79 -1.61 10.15 -10.02
C MET A 79 -0.21 9.60 -9.83
N GLN A 80 0.28 9.67 -8.61
CA GLN A 80 1.50 9.02 -8.18
C GLN A 80 1.15 8.02 -7.08
N VAL A 81 1.50 6.77 -7.27
CA VAL A 81 1.37 5.73 -6.24
C VAL A 81 2.71 5.61 -5.55
N VAL A 82 2.72 5.83 -4.25
CA VAL A 82 3.89 5.70 -3.39
C VAL A 82 3.70 4.43 -2.55
N PRO A 83 4.47 3.37 -2.80
CA PRO A 83 4.45 2.18 -1.97
C PRO A 83 5.21 2.45 -0.67
N HIS A 84 4.67 2.05 0.45
CA HIS A 84 5.39 2.00 1.71
C HIS A 84 6.04 0.62 1.86
N ILE A 85 7.32 0.61 2.20
CA ILE A 85 8.11 -0.62 2.33
C ILE A 85 7.96 -1.12 3.76
N PRO A 86 7.57 -2.40 3.98
CA PRO A 86 7.50 -2.98 5.30
C PRO A 86 8.86 -2.99 5.99
N GLU A 87 8.87 -2.82 7.30
CA GLU A 87 10.08 -2.99 8.11
C GLU A 87 10.55 -4.46 7.98
N HIS A 88 11.85 -4.66 7.81
CA HIS A 88 12.48 -5.96 7.57
C HIS A 88 12.17 -6.63 6.22
N ALA A 89 11.55 -5.90 5.29
CA ALA A 89 11.41 -6.40 3.92
C ALA A 89 12.78 -6.45 3.22
N GLU A 90 12.98 -7.46 2.37
CA GLU A 90 14.17 -7.49 1.52
C GLU A 90 14.17 -6.32 0.53
N ALA A 91 15.36 -5.93 0.06
CA ALA A 91 15.52 -4.77 -0.79
C ALA A 91 14.63 -4.85 -2.04
N GLY A 92 13.58 -4.01 -2.07
CA GLY A 92 12.62 -3.92 -3.17
C GLY A 92 11.31 -4.66 -2.94
N GLU A 93 11.14 -5.40 -1.87
CA GLU A 93 9.85 -6.00 -1.51
C GLU A 93 8.87 -4.93 -1.02
N ARG A 94 7.70 -4.90 -1.64
CA ARG A 94 6.61 -4.00 -1.29
C ARG A 94 5.39 -4.74 -0.73
N LEU A 95 5.40 -6.06 -0.90
CA LEU A 95 4.33 -6.95 -0.52
C LEU A 95 4.79 -7.81 0.64
N TRP A 96 4.07 -7.76 1.75
CA TRP A 96 4.37 -8.56 2.94
C TRP A 96 3.60 -9.86 2.90
N ASN A 97 4.31 -10.98 2.75
CA ASN A 97 3.73 -12.32 2.67
C ASN A 97 3.65 -12.96 4.05
N SER A 98 2.74 -12.47 4.88
CA SER A 98 2.43 -13.09 6.16
C SER A 98 0.94 -13.03 6.44
N ALA A 99 0.38 -14.15 6.86
CA ALA A 99 -0.97 -14.17 7.39
C ALA A 99 -1.04 -13.39 8.71
N GLY A 100 -2.12 -12.64 8.95
CA GLY A 100 -2.23 -11.90 10.18
C GLY A 100 -3.36 -10.88 10.19
N ILE A 101 -3.22 -9.90 11.08
CA ILE A 101 -4.19 -8.83 11.30
C ILE A 101 -3.49 -7.49 11.16
N GLY A 102 -4.06 -6.62 10.32
CA GLY A 102 -3.61 -5.23 10.18
C GLY A 102 -4.18 -4.35 11.28
N GLN A 103 -3.32 -3.53 11.89
CA GLN A 103 -3.71 -2.50 12.87
C GLN A 103 -3.31 -1.14 12.35
N VAL A 104 -4.26 -0.20 12.31
CA VAL A 104 -4.05 1.17 11.82
C VAL A 104 -4.31 2.14 12.95
N PHE A 105 -3.37 3.03 13.18
CA PHE A 105 -3.51 4.18 14.06
C PHE A 105 -3.73 5.44 13.23
N PHE A 106 -4.67 6.26 13.65
CA PHE A 106 -5.00 7.53 12.99
C PHE A 106 -4.64 8.69 13.90
N ASN A 107 -4.13 9.76 13.29
CA ASN A 107 -3.96 11.04 13.99
C ASN A 107 -5.30 11.80 14.07
N ASP A 108 -5.29 12.93 14.77
CA ASP A 108 -6.47 13.79 14.97
C ASP A 108 -7.05 14.37 13.66
N HIS A 109 -6.28 14.31 12.58
CA HIS A 109 -6.71 14.74 11.24
C HIS A 109 -7.27 13.59 10.38
N GLY A 110 -7.42 12.38 10.96
CA GLY A 110 -7.91 11.20 10.26
C GLY A 110 -6.95 10.64 9.22
N GLN A 111 -5.66 10.90 9.35
CA GLN A 111 -4.62 10.30 8.50
C GLN A 111 -3.98 9.12 9.21
N PRO A 112 -3.62 8.04 8.50
CA PRO A 112 -2.84 6.97 9.07
C PRO A 112 -1.49 7.50 9.55
N GLU A 113 -1.20 7.29 10.83
CA GLU A 113 0.06 7.68 11.47
C GLU A 113 1.00 6.50 11.61
N ALA A 114 0.45 5.35 11.99
CA ALA A 114 1.20 4.11 12.08
C ALA A 114 0.35 2.93 11.62
N ILE A 115 0.98 2.01 10.90
CA ILE A 115 0.33 0.78 10.42
C ILE A 115 1.21 -0.40 10.77
N TYR A 116 0.63 -1.40 11.42
CA TYR A 116 1.32 -2.62 11.82
C TYR A 116 0.58 -3.84 11.28
N GLN A 117 1.34 -4.86 10.91
CA GLN A 117 0.86 -6.20 10.63
C GLN A 117 1.25 -7.11 11.79
N HIS A 118 0.26 -7.66 12.49
CA HIS A 118 0.45 -8.69 13.49
C HIS A 118 0.48 -10.05 12.79
N ASN A 119 1.65 -10.67 12.80
CA ASN A 119 1.89 -11.92 12.08
C ASN A 119 1.29 -13.10 12.84
N ALA A 120 0.59 -14.01 12.13
CA ALA A 120 -0.04 -15.20 12.72
C ALA A 120 0.97 -16.30 13.06
N ASP A 121 2.21 -16.20 12.59
CA ASP A 121 3.30 -17.16 12.80
C ASP A 121 4.07 -16.94 14.12
N GLY A 122 3.58 -16.04 14.98
CA GLY A 122 4.21 -15.70 16.26
C GLY A 122 5.43 -14.78 16.16
N LYS A 123 5.81 -14.36 14.97
CA LYS A 123 6.87 -13.36 14.79
C LYS A 123 6.44 -11.99 15.32
N PRO A 124 7.39 -11.12 15.67
CA PRO A 124 7.10 -9.75 16.03
C PRO A 124 6.22 -9.05 14.99
N ARG A 125 5.40 -8.10 15.42
CA ARG A 125 4.61 -7.27 14.49
C ARG A 125 5.53 -6.53 13.52
N THR A 126 5.14 -6.48 12.27
CA THR A 126 5.86 -5.77 11.21
C THR A 126 5.26 -4.38 11.04
N ARG A 127 6.11 -3.37 11.04
CA ARG A 127 5.68 -2.00 10.75
C ARG A 127 5.59 -1.81 9.24
N MET A 128 4.41 -1.40 8.77
CA MET A 128 4.12 -1.16 7.35
C MET A 128 4.21 0.32 6.98
N LEU A 129 3.98 1.21 7.94
CA LEU A 129 4.15 2.64 7.86
C LEU A 129 4.71 3.11 9.19
N ALA A 130 5.85 3.80 9.15
CA ALA A 130 6.41 4.48 10.31
C ALA A 130 5.82 5.88 10.44
N PRO A 131 5.62 6.41 11.65
CA PRO A 131 5.41 7.84 11.85
C PRO A 131 6.65 8.60 11.36
N ASP A 132 6.41 9.77 10.75
CA ASP A 132 7.45 10.73 10.36
C ASP A 132 8.19 11.29 11.56
#